data_4db208f8b05ce592bd1a2b7eaa7ab03d
#
_entry.id   4db208f8b05ce592bd1a2b7eaa7ab03d
#
_cell.length_a   1.000
_cell.length_b   1.000
_cell.length_c   1.000
_cell.angle_alpha   90.00
_cell.angle_beta   90.00
_cell.angle_gamma   90.00
#
_symmetry.space_group_name_H-M   'P 1'
#
loop_
_entity.id
_entity.type
_entity.pdbx_description
1 polymer ?
#
loop_
_entity_poly.entity_id
_entity_poly.type
_entity_poly.pdbx_seq_one_letter_code
_entity_poly.pdbx_strand_id
1 'polypeptide(L)'
;MSVSTQPTRRFIARPRGLLLPLALLVLAVLAAFTLLPGLIAPHDPIALAMADRLKPPSLSHIFGTDEGGRDVFSRIVYGTRYSLGVAIVIVFASALFGVVYGAISGMARQGIDNLLMRIVDLFFGFPALVLALAVAASIGRGLDSVALSLAIIWWPGYARLVRGEVLRLRKRPHVEAARALGVSEVTILRRHIIPFVVEEVNVRVTTDIGYALVAVTALSFLGLGANSPTPEWGLLIRDSRPYFGSAWWYLVFPGTMIMLTATAFSLIGDALASRRAA
;
A
#
# COMPACT_ATOMS: atom_id res chain seq x y z
N MET A 1 6.55 -43.63 27.87
CA MET A 1 6.74 -42.83 26.66
C MET A 1 5.35 -42.43 26.17
N SER A 2 4.86 -41.26 26.58
CA SER A 2 3.57 -40.72 26.15
C SER A 2 3.79 -39.78 24.98
N VAL A 3 3.33 -40.18 23.79
CA VAL A 3 3.34 -39.35 22.59
C VAL A 3 2.23 -38.30 22.78
N SER A 4 2.61 -37.04 23.02
CA SER A 4 1.69 -35.92 23.02
C SER A 4 1.31 -35.58 21.59
N THR A 5 0.11 -35.99 21.18
CA THR A 5 -0.53 -35.53 19.95
C THR A 5 -0.89 -34.06 20.11
N GLN A 6 -0.09 -33.19 19.52
CA GLN A 6 -0.48 -31.77 19.39
C GLN A 6 -1.76 -31.68 18.52
N PRO A 7 -2.78 -30.90 18.96
CA PRO A 7 -3.97 -30.72 18.14
C PRO A 7 -3.56 -29.92 16.90
N THR A 8 -3.70 -30.55 15.74
CA THR A 8 -3.65 -29.84 14.45
C THR A 8 -4.66 -28.71 14.47
N ARG A 9 -4.19 -27.46 14.53
CA ARG A 9 -5.03 -26.29 14.31
C ARG A 9 -5.71 -26.46 12.96
N ARG A 10 -6.96 -26.86 12.96
CA ARG A 10 -7.84 -26.77 11.79
C ARG A 10 -7.93 -25.30 11.44
N PHE A 11 -7.17 -24.87 10.43
CA PHE A 11 -7.43 -23.60 9.76
C PHE A 11 -8.87 -23.72 9.23
N ILE A 12 -9.77 -22.97 9.86
CA ILE A 12 -11.14 -22.79 9.37
C ILE A 12 -11.00 -22.31 7.92
N ALA A 13 -11.37 -23.18 6.98
CA ALA A 13 -11.46 -22.83 5.57
C ALA A 13 -12.50 -21.70 5.45
N ARG A 14 -12.03 -20.47 5.38
CA ARG A 14 -12.88 -19.30 5.16
C ARG A 14 -13.62 -19.49 3.84
N PRO A 15 -14.88 -19.03 3.73
CA PRO A 15 -15.64 -19.07 2.50
C PRO A 15 -14.98 -18.14 1.47
N ARG A 16 -13.93 -18.63 0.82
CA ARG A 16 -13.15 -17.92 -0.22
C ARG A 16 -13.97 -17.60 -1.47
N GLY A 17 -15.15 -18.25 -1.64
CA GLY A 17 -15.95 -18.17 -2.84
C GLY A 17 -16.51 -16.76 -3.14
N LEU A 18 -16.86 -15.98 -2.12
CA LEU A 18 -17.52 -14.67 -2.31
C LEU A 18 -16.58 -13.46 -2.09
N LEU A 19 -15.55 -13.58 -1.25
CA LEU A 19 -14.70 -12.46 -0.89
C LEU A 19 -13.76 -12.01 -2.02
N LEU A 20 -13.24 -12.95 -2.81
CA LEU A 20 -12.37 -12.60 -3.93
C LEU A 20 -13.10 -11.88 -5.06
N PRO A 21 -14.28 -12.33 -5.55
CA PRO A 21 -15.05 -11.56 -6.53
C PRO A 21 -15.45 -10.17 -6.00
N LEU A 22 -15.78 -10.04 -4.71
CA LEU A 22 -16.08 -8.73 -4.11
C LEU A 22 -14.84 -7.81 -4.12
N ALA A 23 -13.67 -8.32 -3.76
CA ALA A 23 -12.43 -7.56 -3.82
C ALA A 23 -12.10 -7.13 -5.25
N LEU A 24 -12.28 -8.00 -6.24
CA LEU A 24 -12.11 -7.69 -7.66
C LEU A 24 -13.11 -6.64 -8.15
N LEU A 25 -14.36 -6.70 -7.69
CA LEU A 25 -15.37 -5.67 -8.00
C LEU A 25 -14.95 -4.31 -7.44
N VAL A 26 -14.48 -4.25 -6.19
CA VAL A 26 -13.97 -3.00 -5.60
C VAL A 26 -12.81 -2.45 -6.43
N LEU A 27 -11.84 -3.29 -6.84
CA LEU A 27 -10.74 -2.83 -7.70
C LEU A 27 -11.22 -2.36 -9.07
N ALA A 28 -12.23 -3.01 -9.66
CA ALA A 28 -12.81 -2.57 -10.93
C ALA A 28 -13.48 -1.19 -10.80
N VAL A 29 -14.19 -0.94 -9.70
CA VAL A 29 -14.78 0.37 -9.39
C VAL A 29 -13.69 1.42 -9.20
N LEU A 30 -12.63 1.13 -8.45
CA LEU A 30 -11.50 2.05 -8.26
C LEU A 30 -10.77 2.35 -9.56
N ALA A 31 -10.61 1.35 -10.43
CA ALA A 31 -10.04 1.54 -11.77
C ALA A 31 -10.94 2.46 -12.62
N ALA A 32 -12.27 2.27 -12.58
CA ALA A 32 -13.21 3.14 -13.26
C ALA A 32 -13.14 4.58 -12.72
N PHE A 33 -13.10 4.78 -11.41
CA PHE A 33 -12.91 6.09 -10.77
C PHE A 33 -11.59 6.76 -11.19
N THR A 34 -10.53 5.97 -11.31
CA THR A 34 -9.22 6.48 -11.73
C THR A 34 -9.17 6.84 -13.21
N LEU A 35 -9.73 6.00 -14.08
CA LEU A 35 -9.61 6.15 -15.52
C LEU A 35 -10.65 7.11 -16.11
N LEU A 36 -11.88 7.09 -15.59
CA LEU A 36 -13.05 7.76 -16.15
C LEU A 36 -13.76 8.69 -15.14
N PRO A 37 -13.04 9.50 -14.33
CA PRO A 37 -13.68 10.31 -13.29
C PRO A 37 -14.68 11.32 -13.87
N GLY A 38 -14.39 11.90 -15.04
CA GLY A 38 -15.27 12.88 -15.67
C GLY A 38 -16.58 12.31 -16.23
N LEU A 39 -16.70 10.97 -16.37
CA LEU A 39 -17.95 10.31 -16.75
C LEU A 39 -18.78 9.89 -15.54
N ILE A 40 -18.13 9.69 -14.39
CA ILE A 40 -18.75 9.13 -13.18
C ILE A 40 -19.14 10.24 -12.19
N ALA A 41 -18.28 11.25 -12.05
CA ALA A 41 -18.52 12.37 -11.14
C ALA A 41 -19.51 13.36 -11.76
N PRO A 42 -20.66 13.64 -11.12
CA PRO A 42 -21.67 14.56 -11.67
C PRO A 42 -21.29 16.03 -11.54
N HIS A 43 -20.34 16.38 -10.64
CA HIS A 43 -19.95 17.75 -10.34
C HIS A 43 -18.44 17.94 -10.40
N ASP A 44 -18.00 19.19 -10.58
CA ASP A 44 -16.60 19.58 -10.44
C ASP A 44 -16.14 19.38 -8.97
N PRO A 45 -15.07 18.60 -8.70
CA PRO A 45 -14.63 18.28 -7.34
C PRO A 45 -14.03 19.47 -6.58
N ILE A 46 -13.73 20.58 -7.25
CA ILE A 46 -13.06 21.76 -6.66
C ILE A 46 -13.90 23.03 -6.69
N ALA A 47 -14.95 23.08 -7.50
CA ALA A 47 -15.81 24.25 -7.62
C ALA A 47 -16.56 24.52 -6.31
N LEU A 48 -16.42 25.76 -5.79
CA LEU A 48 -17.08 26.18 -4.56
C LEU A 48 -18.56 26.50 -4.83
N ALA A 49 -19.45 26.01 -3.98
CA ALA A 49 -20.88 26.25 -4.01
C ALA A 49 -21.39 26.54 -2.59
N MET A 50 -21.06 27.73 -2.05
CA MET A 50 -21.34 28.07 -0.64
C MET A 50 -22.83 27.98 -0.26
N ALA A 51 -23.75 28.12 -1.23
CA ALA A 51 -25.19 27.89 -1.03
C ALA A 51 -25.53 26.43 -0.68
N ASP A 52 -24.64 25.51 -1.05
CA ASP A 52 -24.79 24.07 -0.81
C ASP A 52 -23.89 23.55 0.32
N ARG A 53 -23.38 24.47 1.15
CA ARG A 53 -22.45 24.12 2.26
C ARG A 53 -23.09 23.11 3.23
N LEU A 54 -22.36 22.00 3.50
CA LEU A 54 -22.73 20.97 4.46
C LEU A 54 -24.15 20.42 4.30
N LYS A 55 -24.64 20.31 3.06
CA LYS A 55 -25.94 19.68 2.79
C LYS A 55 -25.84 18.16 2.94
N PRO A 56 -26.83 17.52 3.57
CA PRO A 56 -26.84 16.06 3.73
C PRO A 56 -27.00 15.36 2.37
N PRO A 57 -26.75 14.04 2.33
CA PRO A 57 -26.98 13.22 1.15
C PRO A 57 -28.38 13.43 0.55
N SER A 58 -28.44 13.61 -0.77
CA SER A 58 -29.64 13.88 -1.53
C SER A 58 -29.53 13.36 -2.97
N LEU A 59 -30.55 13.45 -3.78
CA LEU A 59 -30.52 13.05 -5.19
C LEU A 59 -29.54 13.91 -6.02
N SER A 60 -29.35 15.17 -5.65
CA SER A 60 -28.40 16.07 -6.30
C SER A 60 -26.96 15.87 -5.80
N HIS A 61 -26.80 15.44 -4.54
CA HIS A 61 -25.50 15.19 -3.89
C HIS A 61 -25.54 13.87 -3.16
N ILE A 62 -25.24 12.77 -3.86
CA ILE A 62 -25.41 11.38 -3.38
C ILE A 62 -24.73 11.16 -2.02
N PHE A 63 -23.54 11.74 -1.80
CA PHE A 63 -22.80 11.66 -0.56
C PHE A 63 -22.80 12.99 0.23
N GLY A 64 -23.73 13.89 -0.09
CA GLY A 64 -23.78 15.22 0.50
C GLY A 64 -22.63 16.12 0.02
N THR A 65 -22.48 17.26 0.71
CA THR A 65 -21.47 18.28 0.37
C THR A 65 -20.54 18.57 1.54
N ASP A 66 -19.39 19.15 1.22
CA ASP A 66 -18.36 19.55 2.20
C ASP A 66 -18.55 21.00 2.71
N GLU A 67 -17.56 21.53 3.45
CA GLU A 67 -17.56 22.88 4.00
C GLU A 67 -17.50 23.99 2.95
N GLY A 68 -17.10 23.69 1.73
CA GLY A 68 -17.13 24.58 0.57
C GLY A 68 -18.34 24.42 -0.33
N GLY A 69 -19.28 23.52 0.04
CA GLY A 69 -20.41 23.13 -0.78
C GLY A 69 -20.05 22.21 -1.96
N ARG A 70 -18.83 21.66 -1.98
CA ARG A 70 -18.36 20.75 -3.03
C ARG A 70 -18.95 19.37 -2.84
N ASP A 71 -19.29 18.68 -3.92
CA ASP A 71 -19.89 17.35 -3.90
C ASP A 71 -18.90 16.28 -3.41
N VAL A 72 -19.22 15.64 -2.29
CA VAL A 72 -18.32 14.64 -1.64
C VAL A 72 -18.13 13.42 -2.53
N PHE A 73 -19.17 12.97 -3.26
CA PHE A 73 -19.04 11.83 -4.18
C PHE A 73 -18.03 12.14 -5.31
N SER A 74 -18.17 13.29 -5.97
CA SER A 74 -17.24 13.73 -7.02
C SER A 74 -15.81 13.87 -6.49
N ARG A 75 -15.64 14.39 -5.28
CA ARG A 75 -14.33 14.47 -4.62
C ARG A 75 -13.75 13.10 -4.33
N ILE A 76 -14.53 12.11 -3.92
CA ILE A 76 -14.07 10.73 -3.73
C ILE A 76 -13.64 10.12 -5.06
N VAL A 77 -14.43 10.27 -6.11
CA VAL A 77 -14.10 9.73 -7.45
C VAL A 77 -12.77 10.29 -7.96
N TYR A 78 -12.62 11.61 -7.99
CA TYR A 78 -11.38 12.25 -8.42
C TYR A 78 -10.22 12.01 -7.44
N GLY A 79 -10.52 11.90 -6.15
CA GLY A 79 -9.57 11.64 -5.08
C GLY A 79 -8.87 10.29 -5.18
N THR A 80 -9.50 9.31 -5.85
CA THR A 80 -8.91 7.98 -6.08
C THR A 80 -7.54 8.09 -6.75
N ARG A 81 -7.37 8.99 -7.74
CA ARG A 81 -6.08 9.20 -8.43
C ARG A 81 -4.98 9.67 -7.50
N TYR A 82 -5.31 10.56 -6.57
CA TYR A 82 -4.35 11.12 -5.62
C TYR A 82 -4.01 10.10 -4.52
N SER A 83 -5.02 9.55 -3.86
CA SER A 83 -4.82 8.66 -2.71
C SER A 83 -4.22 7.33 -3.12
N LEU A 84 -4.81 6.64 -4.10
CA LEU A 84 -4.33 5.33 -4.57
C LEU A 84 -3.06 5.47 -5.41
N GLY A 85 -2.96 6.50 -6.25
CA GLY A 85 -1.78 6.75 -7.07
C GLY A 85 -0.52 6.95 -6.24
N VAL A 86 -0.60 7.77 -5.18
CA VAL A 86 0.53 7.98 -4.26
C VAL A 86 0.90 6.68 -3.53
N ALA A 87 -0.08 5.91 -3.04
CA ALA A 87 0.18 4.63 -2.39
C ALA A 87 0.90 3.64 -3.33
N ILE A 88 0.47 3.56 -4.59
CA ILE A 88 1.12 2.73 -5.61
C ILE A 88 2.57 3.17 -5.83
N VAL A 89 2.81 4.47 -6.03
CA VAL A 89 4.17 5.01 -6.23
C VAL A 89 5.09 4.67 -5.06
N ILE A 90 4.63 4.85 -3.82
CA ILE A 90 5.39 4.51 -2.61
C ILE A 90 5.80 3.05 -2.62
N VAL A 91 4.85 2.15 -2.83
CA VAL A 91 5.09 0.70 -2.74
C VAL A 91 6.02 0.24 -3.85
N PHE A 92 5.81 0.68 -5.10
CA PHE A 92 6.67 0.29 -6.22
C PHE A 92 8.09 0.86 -6.09
N ALA A 93 8.26 2.11 -5.67
CA ALA A 93 9.57 2.70 -5.42
C ALA A 93 10.32 1.94 -4.31
N SER A 94 9.63 1.65 -3.20
CA SER A 94 10.17 0.88 -2.07
C SER A 94 10.54 -0.55 -2.47
N ALA A 95 9.66 -1.22 -3.23
CA ALA A 95 9.89 -2.57 -3.71
C ALA A 95 11.08 -2.63 -4.67
N LEU A 96 11.16 -1.72 -5.64
CA LEU A 96 12.24 -1.66 -6.61
C LEU A 96 13.60 -1.49 -5.91
N PHE A 97 13.71 -0.50 -5.03
CA PHE A 97 14.96 -0.27 -4.28
C PHE A 97 15.27 -1.43 -3.35
N GLY A 98 14.28 -1.93 -2.59
CA GLY A 98 14.46 -3.04 -1.64
C GLY A 98 14.82 -4.36 -2.32
N VAL A 99 14.26 -4.65 -3.52
CA VAL A 99 14.62 -5.84 -4.32
C VAL A 99 16.09 -5.78 -4.72
N VAL A 100 16.55 -4.67 -5.27
CA VAL A 100 17.95 -4.50 -5.67
C VAL A 100 18.87 -4.60 -4.47
N TYR A 101 18.56 -3.88 -3.40
CA TYR A 101 19.37 -3.89 -2.17
C TYR A 101 19.44 -5.28 -1.51
N GLY A 102 18.29 -5.93 -1.36
CA GLY A 102 18.19 -7.27 -0.77
C GLY A 102 18.88 -8.35 -1.62
N ALA A 103 18.79 -8.25 -2.96
CA ALA A 103 19.47 -9.15 -3.87
C ALA A 103 20.99 -9.01 -3.78
N ILE A 104 21.50 -7.78 -3.76
CA ILE A 104 22.94 -7.50 -3.56
C ILE A 104 23.41 -8.07 -2.22
N SER A 105 22.69 -7.79 -1.14
CA SER A 105 23.02 -8.29 0.21
C SER A 105 23.02 -9.82 0.27
N GLY A 106 21.97 -10.47 -0.27
CA GLY A 106 21.86 -11.94 -0.25
C GLY A 106 22.89 -12.68 -1.10
N MET A 107 23.49 -12.01 -2.11
CA MET A 107 24.58 -12.56 -2.92
C MET A 107 25.97 -12.18 -2.39
N ALA A 108 26.06 -11.20 -1.53
CA ALA A 108 27.33 -10.70 -1.01
C ALA A 108 28.03 -11.70 -0.05
N ARG A 109 29.33 -11.43 0.20
CA ARG A 109 30.07 -12.11 1.26
C ARG A 109 29.54 -11.69 2.63
N GLN A 110 29.64 -12.55 3.63
CA GLN A 110 29.05 -12.35 4.95
C GLN A 110 29.37 -10.99 5.61
N GLY A 111 30.61 -10.47 5.45
CA GLY A 111 30.98 -9.16 5.99
C GLY A 111 30.20 -8.00 5.38
N ILE A 112 30.02 -8.02 4.03
CA ILE A 112 29.27 -7.00 3.30
C ILE A 112 27.76 -7.14 3.60
N ASP A 113 27.26 -8.37 3.58
CA ASP A 113 25.87 -8.66 3.93
C ASP A 113 25.52 -8.15 5.33
N ASN A 114 26.36 -8.41 6.32
CA ASN A 114 26.16 -7.92 7.68
C ASN A 114 26.15 -6.38 7.75
N LEU A 115 27.04 -5.70 7.01
CA LEU A 115 27.07 -4.23 6.96
C LEU A 115 25.78 -3.67 6.34
N LEU A 116 25.35 -4.23 5.21
CA LEU A 116 24.13 -3.81 4.54
C LEU A 116 22.89 -4.03 5.43
N MET A 117 22.81 -5.16 6.13
CA MET A 117 21.70 -5.43 7.04
C MET A 117 21.71 -4.55 8.29
N ARG A 118 22.85 -4.10 8.77
CA ARG A 118 22.90 -3.10 9.85
C ARG A 118 22.23 -1.79 9.45
N ILE A 119 22.40 -1.37 8.19
CA ILE A 119 21.67 -0.17 7.67
C ILE A 119 20.16 -0.41 7.69
N VAL A 120 19.71 -1.59 7.24
CA VAL A 120 18.29 -1.98 7.30
C VAL A 120 17.77 -1.97 8.75
N ASP A 121 18.57 -2.49 9.69
CA ASP A 121 18.18 -2.59 11.10
C ASP A 121 18.02 -1.22 11.78
N LEU A 122 18.77 -0.19 11.34
CA LEU A 122 18.59 1.18 11.84
C LEU A 122 17.17 1.70 11.60
N PHE A 123 16.56 1.40 10.44
CA PHE A 123 15.18 1.80 10.15
C PHE A 123 14.16 1.09 11.04
N PHE A 124 14.41 -0.17 11.41
CA PHE A 124 13.52 -0.92 12.29
C PHE A 124 13.67 -0.55 13.78
N GLY A 125 14.69 0.24 14.13
CA GLY A 125 14.86 0.80 15.48
C GLY A 125 13.83 1.86 15.84
N PHE A 126 13.09 2.39 14.87
CA PHE A 126 12.09 3.43 15.08
C PHE A 126 10.69 2.96 14.67
N PRO A 127 9.63 3.41 15.36
CA PRO A 127 8.25 3.23 14.88
C PRO A 127 8.09 3.87 13.48
N ALA A 128 7.69 3.07 12.48
CA ALA A 128 7.68 3.49 11.08
C ALA A 128 6.92 4.80 10.82
N LEU A 129 5.71 4.95 11.38
CA LEU A 129 4.91 6.17 11.21
C LEU A 129 5.53 7.40 11.88
N VAL A 130 6.21 7.21 13.01
CA VAL A 130 6.89 8.32 13.71
C VAL A 130 8.08 8.82 12.88
N LEU A 131 8.85 7.88 12.32
CA LEU A 131 9.96 8.22 11.43
C LEU A 131 9.45 8.88 10.14
N ALA A 132 8.34 8.38 9.56
CA ALA A 132 7.71 8.98 8.39
C ALA A 132 7.26 10.42 8.66
N LEU A 133 6.64 10.65 9.82
CA LEU A 133 6.21 11.97 10.26
C LEU A 133 7.39 12.94 10.37
N ALA A 134 8.49 12.51 11.00
CA ALA A 134 9.68 13.33 11.18
C ALA A 134 10.33 13.69 9.82
N VAL A 135 10.46 12.71 8.92
CA VAL A 135 11.03 12.92 7.58
C VAL A 135 10.11 13.83 6.74
N ALA A 136 8.79 13.57 6.73
CA ALA A 136 7.85 14.40 5.99
C ALA A 136 7.81 15.84 6.51
N ALA A 137 7.84 16.03 7.83
CA ALA A 137 7.90 17.36 8.44
C ALA A 137 9.19 18.13 8.09
N SER A 138 10.31 17.43 7.91
CA SER A 138 11.60 18.03 7.53
C SER A 138 11.64 18.45 6.05
N ILE A 139 10.94 17.72 5.17
CA ILE A 139 10.87 18.04 3.73
C ILE A 139 9.87 19.18 3.48
N GLY A 140 8.76 19.17 4.20
CA GLY A 140 7.66 20.13 4.06
C GLY A 140 6.33 19.44 3.77
N ARG A 141 5.27 20.26 3.60
CA ARG A 141 3.92 19.75 3.33
C ARG A 141 3.73 19.40 1.86
N GLY A 142 2.98 18.33 1.58
CA GLY A 142 2.61 17.94 0.24
C GLY A 142 2.60 16.42 0.06
N LEU A 143 1.86 15.94 -0.93
CA LEU A 143 1.80 14.51 -1.25
C LEU A 143 3.17 13.95 -1.67
N ASP A 144 4.00 14.76 -2.34
CA ASP A 144 5.36 14.36 -2.75
C ASP A 144 6.25 14.13 -1.52
N SER A 145 6.16 14.99 -0.50
CA SER A 145 6.89 14.84 0.75
C SER A 145 6.46 13.59 1.51
N VAL A 146 5.15 13.31 1.54
CA VAL A 146 4.59 12.09 2.13
C VAL A 146 5.05 10.86 1.34
N ALA A 147 4.98 10.91 0.01
CA ALA A 147 5.41 9.81 -0.84
C ALA A 147 6.89 9.47 -0.63
N LEU A 148 7.76 10.50 -0.65
CA LEU A 148 9.19 10.32 -0.46
C LEU A 148 9.52 9.80 0.94
N SER A 149 8.91 10.36 1.99
CA SER A 149 9.15 9.92 3.37
C SER A 149 8.75 8.47 3.59
N LEU A 150 7.59 8.06 3.10
CA LEU A 150 7.14 6.67 3.20
C LEU A 150 7.98 5.72 2.35
N ALA A 151 8.38 6.11 1.14
CA ALA A 151 9.26 5.30 0.30
C ALA A 151 10.63 5.04 0.95
N ILE A 152 11.23 6.07 1.58
CA ILE A 152 12.49 5.97 2.33
C ILE A 152 12.37 4.99 3.51
N ILE A 153 11.19 4.85 4.11
CA ILE A 153 11.00 4.05 5.32
C ILE A 153 10.52 2.64 5.01
N TRP A 154 9.91 2.41 3.85
CA TRP A 154 9.27 1.13 3.51
C TRP A 154 10.21 0.12 2.83
N TRP A 155 11.23 0.59 2.09
CA TRP A 155 12.16 -0.27 1.36
C TRP A 155 12.91 -1.31 2.22
N PRO A 156 13.26 -1.05 3.53
CA PRO A 156 13.98 -2.02 4.34
C PRO A 156 13.23 -3.33 4.52
N GLY A 157 11.88 -3.26 4.56
CA GLY A 157 11.03 -4.45 4.61
C GLY A 157 11.19 -5.36 3.38
N TYR A 158 11.25 -4.76 2.20
CA TYR A 158 11.52 -5.48 0.94
C TYR A 158 12.95 -6.01 0.89
N ALA A 159 13.94 -5.23 1.31
CA ALA A 159 15.33 -5.65 1.33
C ALA A 159 15.53 -6.88 2.20
N ARG A 160 14.92 -6.92 3.40
CA ARG A 160 15.00 -8.07 4.31
C ARG A 160 14.29 -9.30 3.74
N LEU A 161 13.11 -9.12 3.14
CA LEU A 161 12.36 -10.18 2.47
C LEU A 161 13.20 -10.81 1.35
N VAL A 162 13.67 -9.99 0.43
CA VAL A 162 14.42 -10.44 -0.76
C VAL A 162 15.74 -11.09 -0.39
N ARG A 163 16.49 -10.51 0.55
CA ARG A 163 17.70 -11.15 1.08
C ARG A 163 17.41 -12.55 1.63
N GLY A 164 16.36 -12.70 2.43
CA GLY A 164 15.95 -14.00 2.99
C GLY A 164 15.66 -15.03 1.88
N GLU A 165 14.93 -14.63 0.85
CA GLU A 165 14.64 -15.49 -0.30
C GLU A 165 15.88 -15.84 -1.11
N VAL A 166 16.76 -14.88 -1.38
CA VAL A 166 18.02 -15.13 -2.09
C VAL A 166 18.90 -16.13 -1.31
N LEU A 167 19.04 -15.97 0.01
CA LEU A 167 19.80 -16.90 0.85
C LEU A 167 19.19 -18.31 0.86
N ARG A 168 17.88 -18.43 0.79
CA ARG A 168 17.17 -19.71 0.71
C ARG A 168 17.37 -20.37 -0.65
N LEU A 169 17.18 -19.60 -1.74
CA LEU A 169 17.23 -20.11 -3.10
C LEU A 169 18.65 -20.49 -3.56
N ARG A 170 19.67 -19.75 -3.12
CA ARG A 170 21.08 -20.04 -3.51
C ARG A 170 21.60 -21.39 -3.04
N LYS A 171 20.91 -22.03 -2.08
CA LYS A 171 21.18 -23.38 -1.56
C LYS A 171 20.36 -24.47 -2.25
N ARG A 172 19.56 -24.16 -3.26
CA ARG A 172 18.76 -25.13 -3.98
C ARG A 172 19.63 -25.95 -4.94
N PRO A 173 19.35 -27.28 -5.10
CA PRO A 173 20.18 -28.17 -5.93
C PRO A 173 20.40 -27.69 -7.36
N HIS A 174 19.37 -27.10 -7.99
CA HIS A 174 19.50 -26.57 -9.36
C HIS A 174 20.43 -25.36 -9.45
N VAL A 175 20.51 -24.53 -8.39
CA VAL A 175 21.44 -23.40 -8.33
C VAL A 175 22.86 -23.88 -8.10
N GLU A 176 23.05 -24.87 -7.23
CA GLU A 176 24.37 -25.50 -6.99
C GLU A 176 24.89 -26.22 -8.23
N ALA A 177 24.02 -26.92 -8.97
CA ALA A 177 24.38 -27.55 -10.24
C ALA A 177 24.80 -26.52 -11.29
N ALA A 178 24.06 -25.41 -11.43
CA ALA A 178 24.43 -24.32 -12.34
C ALA A 178 25.80 -23.72 -11.99
N ARG A 179 26.09 -23.56 -10.69
CA ARG A 179 27.40 -23.07 -10.22
C ARG A 179 28.52 -24.06 -10.51
N ALA A 180 28.27 -25.36 -10.33
CA ALA A 180 29.24 -26.40 -10.65
C ALA A 180 29.57 -26.47 -12.15
N LEU A 181 28.62 -26.10 -13.03
CA LEU A 181 28.81 -25.96 -14.46
C LEU A 181 29.49 -24.64 -14.88
N GLY A 182 29.94 -23.80 -13.94
CA GLY A 182 30.65 -22.57 -14.22
C GLY A 182 29.76 -21.37 -14.59
N VAL A 183 28.44 -21.43 -14.36
CA VAL A 183 27.54 -20.30 -14.61
C VAL A 183 27.87 -19.16 -13.64
N SER A 184 27.99 -17.93 -14.17
CA SER A 184 28.35 -16.76 -13.36
C SER A 184 27.28 -16.42 -12.32
N GLU A 185 27.66 -15.90 -11.16
CA GLU A 185 26.76 -15.54 -10.06
C GLU A 185 25.70 -14.53 -10.50
N VAL A 186 26.03 -13.61 -11.42
CA VAL A 186 25.05 -12.64 -11.98
C VAL A 186 24.00 -13.37 -12.83
N THR A 187 24.40 -14.35 -13.61
CA THR A 187 23.46 -15.17 -14.42
C THR A 187 22.59 -16.02 -13.52
N ILE A 188 23.17 -16.63 -12.48
CA ILE A 188 22.44 -17.38 -11.45
C ILE A 188 21.41 -16.48 -10.79
N LEU A 189 21.78 -15.29 -10.33
CA LEU A 189 20.85 -14.33 -9.73
C LEU A 189 19.70 -14.03 -10.69
N ARG A 190 20.00 -13.61 -11.92
CA ARG A 190 18.98 -13.15 -12.88
C ARG A 190 18.06 -14.26 -13.40
N ARG A 191 18.57 -15.46 -13.67
CA ARG A 191 17.82 -16.55 -14.30
C ARG A 191 17.26 -17.58 -13.33
N HIS A 192 17.92 -17.79 -12.19
CA HIS A 192 17.57 -18.90 -11.28
C HIS A 192 17.03 -18.41 -9.92
N ILE A 193 17.21 -17.13 -9.56
CA ILE A 193 16.79 -16.61 -8.25
C ILE A 193 15.73 -15.54 -8.39
N ILE A 194 15.98 -14.47 -9.15
CA ILE A 194 15.06 -13.32 -9.28
C ILE A 194 13.64 -13.70 -9.71
N PRO A 195 13.40 -14.62 -10.67
CA PRO A 195 12.03 -15.00 -11.04
C PRO A 195 11.19 -15.47 -9.85
N PHE A 196 11.78 -16.26 -8.95
CA PHE A 196 11.10 -16.74 -7.73
C PHE A 196 10.94 -15.65 -6.67
N VAL A 197 11.92 -14.75 -6.56
CA VAL A 197 11.86 -13.59 -5.65
C VAL A 197 10.72 -12.65 -6.05
N VAL A 198 10.55 -12.38 -7.36
CA VAL A 198 9.50 -11.50 -7.89
C VAL A 198 8.10 -12.01 -7.51
N GLU A 199 7.89 -13.32 -7.52
CA GLU A 199 6.61 -13.89 -7.07
C GLU A 199 6.28 -13.54 -5.62
N GLU A 200 7.27 -13.63 -4.71
CA GLU A 200 7.10 -13.27 -3.29
C GLU A 200 6.86 -11.78 -3.12
N VAL A 201 7.65 -10.97 -3.86
CA VAL A 201 7.52 -9.52 -3.86
C VAL A 201 6.15 -9.07 -4.35
N ASN A 202 5.59 -9.70 -5.40
CA ASN A 202 4.27 -9.36 -5.92
C ASN A 202 3.14 -9.55 -4.89
N VAL A 203 3.18 -10.65 -4.12
CA VAL A 203 2.25 -10.87 -3.01
C VAL A 203 2.36 -9.73 -1.99
N ARG A 204 3.60 -9.39 -1.60
CA ARG A 204 3.88 -8.32 -0.64
C ARG A 204 3.44 -6.96 -1.16
N VAL A 205 3.76 -6.61 -2.41
CA VAL A 205 3.35 -5.36 -3.07
C VAL A 205 1.84 -5.19 -3.03
N THR A 206 1.09 -6.25 -3.37
CA THR A 206 -0.38 -6.18 -3.38
C THR A 206 -0.92 -5.83 -2.00
N THR A 207 -0.44 -6.47 -0.95
CA THR A 207 -0.89 -6.19 0.42
C THR A 207 -0.44 -4.79 0.89
N ASP A 208 0.80 -4.42 0.56
CA ASP A 208 1.39 -3.15 1.02
C ASP A 208 0.73 -1.91 0.38
N ILE A 209 0.07 -2.01 -0.79
CA ILE A 209 -0.70 -0.90 -1.36
C ILE A 209 -1.82 -0.47 -0.40
N GLY A 210 -2.54 -1.42 0.20
CA GLY A 210 -3.56 -1.12 1.20
C GLY A 210 -2.98 -0.45 2.45
N TYR A 211 -1.86 -0.95 2.95
CA TYR A 211 -1.15 -0.35 4.10
C TYR A 211 -0.60 1.05 3.79
N ALA A 212 -0.03 1.24 2.59
CA ALA A 212 0.48 2.52 2.16
C ALA A 212 -0.63 3.58 2.05
N LEU A 213 -1.80 3.19 1.52
CA LEU A 213 -2.97 4.07 1.48
C LEU A 213 -3.37 4.56 2.87
N VAL A 214 -3.42 3.67 3.86
CA VAL A 214 -3.73 4.02 5.25
C VAL A 214 -2.64 4.94 5.83
N ALA A 215 -1.36 4.68 5.55
CA ALA A 215 -0.26 5.51 6.02
C ALA A 215 -0.26 6.92 5.39
N VAL A 216 -0.52 7.03 4.07
CA VAL A 216 -0.69 8.32 3.38
C VAL A 216 -1.84 9.10 4.01
N THR A 217 -2.99 8.44 4.21
CA THR A 217 -4.17 9.04 4.85
C THR A 217 -3.85 9.55 6.25
N ALA A 218 -3.11 8.78 7.06
CA ALA A 218 -2.72 9.17 8.42
C ALA A 218 -1.82 10.44 8.40
N LEU A 219 -0.84 10.51 7.51
CA LEU A 219 0.02 11.69 7.38
C LEU A 219 -0.74 12.91 6.82
N SER A 220 -1.66 12.71 5.88
CA SER A 220 -2.55 13.76 5.36
C SER A 220 -3.49 14.28 6.45
N PHE A 221 -4.05 13.38 7.27
CA PHE A 221 -4.88 13.73 8.43
C PHE A 221 -4.12 14.57 9.46
N LEU A 222 -2.82 14.30 9.65
CA LEU A 222 -1.94 15.09 10.52
C LEU A 222 -1.48 16.42 9.88
N GLY A 223 -1.89 16.70 8.65
CA GLY A 223 -1.64 17.97 7.96
C GLY A 223 -0.34 18.06 7.18
N LEU A 224 0.34 16.92 6.93
CA LEU A 224 1.55 16.88 6.12
C LEU A 224 1.29 16.51 4.65
N GLY A 225 0.10 15.97 4.33
CA GLY A 225 -0.27 15.53 2.99
C GLY A 225 -0.74 16.65 2.07
N ALA A 226 -1.79 16.37 1.30
CA ALA A 226 -2.36 17.29 0.33
C ALA A 226 -2.86 18.59 0.97
N ASN A 227 -2.86 19.66 0.16
CA ASN A 227 -3.47 20.94 0.50
C ASN A 227 -4.80 21.12 -0.24
N SER A 228 -5.75 21.85 0.39
CA SER A 228 -6.99 22.24 -0.28
C SER A 228 -6.67 23.07 -1.54
N PRO A 229 -7.39 22.88 -2.64
CA PRO A 229 -8.65 22.14 -2.79
C PRO A 229 -8.51 20.68 -3.27
N THR A 230 -7.32 20.09 -3.24
CA THR A 230 -7.08 18.71 -3.74
C THR A 230 -8.06 17.71 -3.12
N PRO A 231 -8.75 16.86 -3.89
CA PRO A 231 -9.75 15.93 -3.37
C PRO A 231 -9.17 14.65 -2.80
N GLU A 232 -8.00 14.69 -2.13
CA GLU A 232 -7.34 13.53 -1.52
C GLU A 232 -8.12 13.04 -0.29
N TRP A 233 -8.28 11.71 -0.15
CA TRP A 233 -9.18 11.12 0.85
C TRP A 233 -8.78 11.42 2.31
N GLY A 234 -7.48 11.45 2.62
CA GLY A 234 -6.99 11.81 3.95
C GLY A 234 -7.21 13.29 4.28
N LEU A 235 -7.12 14.15 3.27
CA LEU A 235 -7.46 15.57 3.39
C LEU A 235 -8.95 15.74 3.64
N LEU A 236 -9.83 15.01 2.93
CA LEU A 236 -11.27 15.03 3.18
C LEU A 236 -11.60 14.66 4.63
N ILE A 237 -10.96 13.61 5.15
CA ILE A 237 -11.13 13.19 6.55
C ILE A 237 -10.63 14.26 7.52
N ARG A 238 -9.48 14.89 7.25
CA ARG A 238 -8.95 15.99 8.07
C ARG A 238 -9.91 17.17 8.13
N ASP A 239 -10.39 17.61 6.97
CA ASP A 239 -11.23 18.79 6.84
C ASP A 239 -12.66 18.54 7.38
N SER A 240 -13.12 17.30 7.45
CA SER A 240 -14.41 16.92 8.08
C SER A 240 -14.42 17.02 9.61
N ARG A 241 -13.25 17.04 10.28
CA ARG A 241 -13.16 16.99 11.77
C ARG A 241 -14.03 18.01 12.51
N PRO A 242 -14.07 19.30 12.13
CA PRO A 242 -14.90 20.27 12.82
C PRO A 242 -16.41 20.02 12.67
N TYR A 243 -16.82 19.21 11.68
CA TYR A 243 -18.20 19.00 11.28
C TYR A 243 -18.71 17.59 11.63
N PHE A 244 -17.95 16.79 12.37
CA PHE A 244 -18.30 15.40 12.68
C PHE A 244 -19.70 15.24 13.29
N GLY A 245 -20.11 16.14 14.18
CA GLY A 245 -21.44 16.10 14.82
C GLY A 245 -22.59 16.55 13.93
N SER A 246 -22.33 17.30 12.86
CA SER A 246 -23.37 17.88 11.98
C SER A 246 -23.38 17.32 10.57
N ALA A 247 -22.24 16.88 10.06
CA ALA A 247 -22.05 16.39 8.69
C ALA A 247 -21.26 15.06 8.68
N TRP A 248 -21.83 14.02 9.30
CA TRP A 248 -21.21 12.71 9.43
C TRP A 248 -20.79 12.07 8.10
N TRP A 249 -21.51 12.34 7.03
CA TRP A 249 -21.25 11.82 5.68
C TRP A 249 -19.89 12.25 5.14
N TYR A 250 -19.44 13.44 5.48
CA TYR A 250 -18.18 14.01 5.02
C TYR A 250 -16.95 13.22 5.53
N LEU A 251 -17.07 12.57 6.69
CA LEU A 251 -16.07 11.65 7.24
C LEU A 251 -16.29 10.21 6.76
N VAL A 252 -17.54 9.74 6.86
CA VAL A 252 -17.86 8.31 6.73
C VAL A 252 -17.60 7.79 5.32
N PHE A 253 -17.98 8.54 4.28
CA PHE A 253 -17.81 8.06 2.92
C PHE A 253 -16.33 7.94 2.50
N PRO A 254 -15.45 8.93 2.65
CA PRO A 254 -14.03 8.73 2.33
C PRO A 254 -13.36 7.68 3.23
N GLY A 255 -13.73 7.61 4.53
CA GLY A 255 -13.24 6.57 5.42
C GLY A 255 -13.63 5.16 4.97
N THR A 256 -14.88 4.99 4.53
CA THR A 256 -15.37 3.72 3.95
C THR A 256 -14.60 3.34 2.68
N MET A 257 -14.30 4.30 1.81
CA MET A 257 -13.52 4.04 0.60
C MET A 257 -12.10 3.58 0.91
N ILE A 258 -11.45 4.18 1.91
CA ILE A 258 -10.12 3.74 2.37
C ILE A 258 -10.19 2.32 2.91
N MET A 259 -11.17 2.02 3.76
CA MET A 259 -11.38 0.70 4.35
C MET A 259 -11.63 -0.38 3.28
N LEU A 260 -12.53 -0.11 2.34
CA LEU A 260 -12.85 -1.04 1.25
C LEU A 260 -11.63 -1.29 0.36
N THR A 261 -10.88 -0.23 0.03
CA THR A 261 -9.68 -0.33 -0.79
C THR A 261 -8.60 -1.15 -0.10
N ALA A 262 -8.27 -0.85 1.15
CA ALA A 262 -7.26 -1.58 1.92
C ALA A 262 -7.65 -3.06 2.09
N THR A 263 -8.93 -3.34 2.37
CA THR A 263 -9.45 -4.70 2.49
C THR A 263 -9.36 -5.46 1.16
N ALA A 264 -9.72 -4.82 0.04
CA ALA A 264 -9.66 -5.45 -1.28
C ALA A 264 -8.23 -5.86 -1.66
N PHE A 265 -7.25 -4.97 -1.46
CA PHE A 265 -5.84 -5.28 -1.71
C PHE A 265 -5.32 -6.39 -0.80
N SER A 266 -5.70 -6.40 0.49
CA SER A 266 -5.33 -7.46 1.42
C SER A 266 -5.89 -8.83 0.98
N LEU A 267 -7.17 -8.88 0.61
CA LEU A 267 -7.81 -10.14 0.16
C LEU A 267 -7.17 -10.68 -1.13
N ILE A 268 -6.78 -9.81 -2.04
CA ILE A 268 -6.09 -10.22 -3.27
C ILE A 268 -4.68 -10.72 -2.96
N GLY A 269 -3.94 -10.04 -2.08
CA GLY A 269 -2.64 -10.51 -1.60
C GLY A 269 -2.73 -11.90 -0.97
N ASP A 270 -3.70 -12.14 -0.11
CA ASP A 270 -3.96 -13.45 0.50
C ASP A 270 -4.32 -14.52 -0.54
N ALA A 271 -5.10 -14.16 -1.56
CA ALA A 271 -5.43 -15.08 -2.65
C ALA A 271 -4.22 -15.46 -3.50
N LEU A 272 -3.33 -14.50 -3.79
CA LEU A 272 -2.07 -14.75 -4.49
C LEU A 272 -1.14 -15.65 -3.66
N ALA A 273 -0.99 -15.38 -2.37
CA ALA A 273 -0.18 -16.19 -1.45
C ALA A 273 -0.68 -17.64 -1.38
N SER A 274 -2.00 -17.85 -1.35
CA SER A 274 -2.59 -19.19 -1.24
C SER A 274 -2.48 -20.04 -2.50
N ARG A 275 -2.47 -19.42 -3.69
CA ARG A 275 -2.25 -20.16 -4.96
C ARG A 275 -0.83 -20.73 -5.06
N ARG A 276 0.10 -20.12 -4.36
CA ARG A 276 1.50 -20.56 -4.34
C ARG A 276 1.75 -21.71 -3.38
N ALA A 277 0.92 -21.83 -2.34
CA ALA A 277 1.03 -22.90 -1.33
C ALA A 277 0.33 -24.21 -1.75
N ALA A 278 -0.48 -24.16 -2.82
CA ALA A 278 -1.18 -25.30 -3.42
C ALA A 278 -0.37 -25.92 -4.55
#